data_44063a17d9981cbead72e905b3671faf
#
_entry.id   44063a17d9981cbead72e905b3671faf
#
_cell.length_a   1.000
_cell.length_b   1.000
_cell.length_c   1.000
_cell.angle_alpha   90.00
_cell.angle_beta   90.00
_cell.angle_gamma   90.00
#
_symmetry.space_group_name_H-M   'P 1'
#
loop_
_entity.id
_entity.type
_entity.pdbx_description
1 polymer ?
#
loop_
_entity_poly.entity_id
_entity_poly.type
_entity_poly.pdbx_seq_one_letter_code
_entity_poly.pdbx_strand_id
1 'polypeptide(L)'
;MRKRLLAIAAVGAVAVLTLSACGGSDSGSSTPNAAPTDKVLHLSFLQDPGQPPDPDVYYAGQGLLLTTNLYEGLLQFKGGQAKAELEPLLATEWTASPDNKVFTLKLREGVKFHDGTPFKSDAIKASFDRRLAVAGGPAYMVKNIDSITTQGDYGVTITLKSPNSEFLDYLASPYGPRMMSPTGLQKNAGSDFAQNYLTTHDLGTGPYTLTDAEVGSKYAMASFPEYWGPKPYFEKVEMPVITDTSAQQLQFNNGQIAAVLHDLPSSAVEQYLNNPKYSHYSLPTMMAAFLYVNPNKGIMKDQATRTATLDAIDVDQLVKQTFFGRGKIGAQMYPPYVLAAEYGKQTLTHDPSALSKIASALPADQKTITIGYDTSNPDMQLIGNLVQTQLAAAGITAKVQGYPTSEIYGWIGTDMQAAPEIMANTVWPDAPSPYTWGHISWDKDGGINYLGCSSPKVTAALEQGLPTGALPPYSDAGAAAEETGCWLNVADIDDFVVAQPWLKGVEQAHAVSNPNSLRIAALSVG
;
A
#
# COMPACT_ATOMS: atom_id res chain seq x y z
N MET A 1 46.79 23.38 -49.43
CA MET A 1 46.82 23.60 -50.88
C MET A 1 45.44 23.45 -51.50
N ARG A 2 44.96 24.52 -52.11
CA ARG A 2 43.94 24.64 -53.18
C ARG A 2 42.64 23.90 -53.03
N LYS A 3 41.52 24.61 -52.65
CA LYS A 3 40.55 25.34 -53.46
C LYS A 3 40.00 24.52 -54.64
N ARG A 4 38.66 24.29 -54.70
CA ARG A 4 37.79 24.82 -55.76
C ARG A 4 36.31 24.63 -55.39
N LEU A 5 35.60 25.76 -55.37
CA LEU A 5 34.15 25.94 -55.46
C LEU A 5 33.66 25.53 -56.86
N LEU A 6 32.42 25.04 -56.95
CA LEU A 6 31.58 25.26 -58.15
C LEU A 6 30.11 25.27 -57.71
N ALA A 7 29.50 26.41 -57.91
CA ALA A 7 28.07 26.63 -57.86
C ALA A 7 27.46 26.40 -59.24
N ILE A 8 26.29 25.73 -59.30
CA ILE A 8 25.40 25.80 -60.46
C ILE A 8 23.99 25.92 -59.99
N ALA A 9 23.34 27.01 -60.41
CA ALA A 9 21.93 27.28 -60.28
C ALA A 9 21.17 26.77 -61.53
N ALA A 10 19.97 26.21 -61.34
CA ALA A 10 18.92 26.13 -62.35
C ALA A 10 17.58 25.82 -61.68
N VAL A 11 16.71 26.80 -61.57
CA VAL A 11 15.46 27.07 -62.32
C VAL A 11 14.41 25.93 -62.28
N GLY A 12 13.38 26.14 -61.54
CA GLY A 12 11.94 26.02 -61.63
C GLY A 12 11.27 24.89 -62.46
N ALA A 13 10.37 24.19 -61.76
CA ALA A 13 9.09 23.77 -62.34
C ALA A 13 8.10 23.47 -61.19
N VAL A 14 7.06 24.26 -61.09
CA VAL A 14 5.87 24.02 -60.26
C VAL A 14 5.05 22.94 -60.98
N ALA A 15 4.91 21.79 -60.36
CA ALA A 15 3.91 20.78 -60.72
C ALA A 15 2.94 20.60 -59.55
N VAL A 16 1.74 21.17 -59.73
CA VAL A 16 0.58 20.91 -58.85
C VAL A 16 0.10 19.49 -59.14
N LEU A 17 0.34 18.59 -58.21
CA LEU A 17 -0.28 17.27 -58.19
C LEU A 17 -1.35 17.24 -57.09
N THR A 18 -2.59 17.38 -57.53
CA THR A 18 -3.78 17.03 -56.73
C THR A 18 -3.82 15.52 -56.56
N LEU A 19 -3.46 15.05 -55.37
CA LEU A 19 -3.73 13.68 -54.95
C LEU A 19 -5.02 13.67 -54.09
N SER A 20 -6.09 13.23 -54.73
CA SER A 20 -7.30 12.73 -54.07
C SER A 20 -6.92 11.39 -53.40
N ALA A 21 -6.69 11.40 -52.10
CA ALA A 21 -6.62 10.19 -51.30
C ALA A 21 -7.93 10.05 -50.50
N CYS A 22 -8.87 9.30 -51.06
CA CYS A 22 -9.87 8.62 -50.27
C CYS A 22 -9.21 7.48 -49.51
N GLY A 23 -9.16 7.58 -48.21
CA GLY A 23 -8.72 6.55 -47.30
C GLY A 23 -9.25 6.94 -45.92
N GLY A 24 -10.51 6.63 -45.68
CA GLY A 24 -11.09 6.77 -44.36
C GLY A 24 -10.45 5.76 -43.40
N SER A 25 -9.59 6.22 -42.55
CA SER A 25 -9.36 5.66 -41.24
C SER A 25 -9.99 6.63 -40.28
N ASP A 26 -11.12 6.24 -39.72
CA ASP A 26 -11.72 6.87 -38.53
C ASP A 26 -10.69 6.81 -37.39
N SER A 27 -9.76 7.73 -37.38
CA SER A 27 -9.13 8.15 -36.15
C SER A 27 -10.17 8.98 -35.42
N GLY A 28 -10.98 8.30 -34.62
CA GLY A 28 -11.90 8.93 -33.69
C GLY A 28 -11.15 10.01 -32.91
N SER A 29 -11.43 11.25 -33.24
CA SER A 29 -11.05 12.42 -32.44
C SER A 29 -11.80 12.26 -31.12
N SER A 30 -11.21 11.53 -30.17
CA SER A 30 -11.72 11.48 -28.80
C SER A 30 -11.65 12.89 -28.26
N THR A 31 -12.80 13.46 -28.00
CA THR A 31 -12.91 14.71 -27.25
C THR A 31 -12.17 14.49 -25.93
N PRO A 32 -11.14 15.29 -25.59
CA PRO A 32 -10.49 15.13 -24.30
C PRO A 32 -11.55 15.15 -23.21
N ASN A 33 -11.55 14.18 -22.32
CA ASN A 33 -12.51 13.94 -21.22
C ASN A 33 -13.86 13.30 -21.61
N ALA A 34 -14.02 12.70 -22.79
CA ALA A 34 -15.19 11.87 -23.06
C ALA A 34 -15.08 10.51 -22.37
N ALA A 35 -16.20 9.98 -21.87
CA ALA A 35 -16.25 8.63 -21.33
C ALA A 35 -15.94 7.57 -22.39
N PRO A 36 -15.23 6.46 -22.05
CA PRO A 36 -14.95 5.40 -23.02
C PRO A 36 -16.26 4.70 -23.46
N THR A 37 -16.43 4.54 -24.77
CA THR A 37 -17.59 3.83 -25.34
C THR A 37 -17.37 2.33 -25.47
N ASP A 38 -16.13 1.90 -25.42
CA ASP A 38 -15.68 0.49 -25.54
C ASP A 38 -15.64 -0.24 -24.20
N LYS A 39 -16.02 0.44 -23.10
CA LYS A 39 -15.99 -0.08 -21.72
C LYS A 39 -14.61 -0.56 -21.23
N VAL A 40 -13.55 -0.01 -21.80
CA VAL A 40 -12.18 -0.21 -21.32
C VAL A 40 -11.84 0.88 -20.32
N LEU A 41 -11.38 0.48 -19.13
CA LEU A 41 -10.86 1.39 -18.11
C LEU A 41 -9.34 1.46 -18.25
N HIS A 42 -8.84 2.61 -18.62
CA HIS A 42 -7.40 2.88 -18.66
C HIS A 42 -6.95 3.52 -17.35
N LEU A 43 -6.16 2.80 -16.57
CA LEU A 43 -5.45 3.27 -15.39
C LEU A 43 -3.95 3.24 -15.66
N SER A 44 -3.12 3.50 -14.67
CA SER A 44 -1.67 3.29 -14.73
C SER A 44 -1.10 3.09 -13.34
N PHE A 45 0.04 2.38 -13.27
CA PHE A 45 0.86 2.35 -12.08
C PHE A 45 1.97 3.41 -12.21
N LEU A 46 2.11 4.29 -11.21
CA LEU A 46 3.27 5.17 -11.08
C LEU A 46 4.48 4.39 -10.56
N GLN A 47 4.22 3.46 -9.64
CA GLN A 47 5.20 2.50 -9.16
C GLN A 47 4.81 1.11 -9.63
N ASP A 48 5.76 0.39 -10.25
CA ASP A 48 5.52 -1.00 -10.62
C ASP A 48 5.21 -1.84 -9.38
N PRO A 49 4.18 -2.71 -9.41
CA PRO A 49 3.99 -3.73 -8.38
C PRO A 49 5.24 -4.54 -8.04
N GLY A 50 6.15 -4.75 -9.01
CA GLY A 50 7.45 -5.38 -8.82
C GLY A 50 7.42 -6.87 -8.49
N GLN A 51 6.24 -7.44 -8.28
CA GLN A 51 6.01 -8.84 -7.94
C GLN A 51 4.81 -9.37 -8.74
N PRO A 52 4.74 -10.69 -8.98
CA PRO A 52 3.56 -11.31 -9.59
C PRO A 52 2.29 -11.06 -8.77
N PRO A 53 1.09 -11.03 -9.40
CA PRO A 53 -0.19 -10.85 -8.70
C PRO A 53 -0.67 -12.12 -7.98
N ASP A 54 0.23 -12.83 -7.34
CA ASP A 54 -0.01 -13.98 -6.46
C ASP A 54 -0.22 -13.48 -5.02
N PRO A 55 -1.41 -13.61 -4.41
CA PRO A 55 -1.71 -13.02 -3.12
C PRO A 55 -0.95 -13.64 -1.94
N ASP A 56 -0.27 -14.80 -2.12
CA ASP A 56 0.57 -15.41 -1.09
C ASP A 56 2.05 -15.01 -1.21
N VAL A 57 2.44 -14.44 -2.36
CA VAL A 57 3.78 -13.87 -2.63
C VAL A 57 3.78 -12.37 -2.50
N TYR A 58 2.74 -11.71 -3.05
CA TYR A 58 2.66 -10.26 -3.12
C TYR A 58 2.51 -9.63 -1.73
N TYR A 59 3.46 -8.76 -1.37
CA TYR A 59 3.43 -8.07 -0.07
C TYR A 59 3.98 -6.64 -0.20
N ALA A 60 3.21 -5.80 -0.89
CA ALA A 60 3.46 -4.37 -1.07
C ALA A 60 2.12 -3.65 -1.32
N GLY A 61 2.13 -2.31 -1.50
CA GLY A 61 0.90 -1.53 -1.68
C GLY A 61 0.33 -1.62 -3.10
N GLN A 62 1.13 -1.32 -4.09
CA GLN A 62 0.67 -1.01 -5.45
C GLN A 62 -0.10 -2.16 -6.13
N GLY A 63 0.35 -3.40 -5.97
CA GLY A 63 -0.30 -4.57 -6.56
C GLY A 63 -1.56 -5.03 -5.83
N LEU A 64 -1.94 -4.41 -4.71
CA LEU A 64 -3.23 -4.67 -4.07
C LEU A 64 -4.39 -4.37 -5.04
N LEU A 65 -4.22 -3.40 -5.95
CA LEU A 65 -5.20 -3.13 -7.00
C LEU A 65 -5.47 -4.36 -7.88
N LEU A 66 -4.45 -5.20 -8.14
CA LEU A 66 -4.59 -6.45 -8.88
C LEU A 66 -5.19 -7.54 -8.00
N THR A 67 -4.52 -7.86 -6.89
CA THR A 67 -4.88 -9.00 -6.04
C THR A 67 -6.28 -8.90 -5.46
N THR A 68 -6.75 -7.70 -5.10
CA THR A 68 -8.10 -7.50 -4.53
C THR A 68 -9.22 -7.50 -5.57
N ASN A 69 -8.92 -7.34 -6.85
CA ASN A 69 -9.91 -7.45 -7.92
C ASN A 69 -9.93 -8.82 -8.61
N LEU A 70 -8.83 -9.60 -8.49
CA LEU A 70 -8.73 -10.97 -8.99
C LEU A 70 -9.20 -12.01 -7.96
N TYR A 71 -8.92 -11.77 -6.68
CA TYR A 71 -9.15 -12.72 -5.59
C TYR A 71 -10.00 -12.12 -4.49
N GLU A 72 -10.85 -12.93 -3.89
CA GLU A 72 -11.67 -12.52 -2.75
C GLU A 72 -11.23 -13.23 -1.47
N GLY A 73 -11.35 -12.50 -0.33
CA GLY A 73 -11.23 -13.05 1.02
C GLY A 73 -12.57 -13.63 1.49
N LEU A 74 -12.58 -14.15 2.71
CA LEU A 74 -13.85 -14.60 3.34
C LEU A 74 -14.71 -13.42 3.73
N LEU A 75 -14.09 -12.35 4.23
CA LEU A 75 -14.72 -11.09 4.59
C LEU A 75 -14.04 -9.95 3.82
N GLN A 76 -14.61 -8.75 3.92
CA GLN A 76 -13.98 -7.52 3.45
C GLN A 76 -14.36 -6.35 4.37
N PHE A 77 -13.67 -5.22 4.22
CA PHE A 77 -14.06 -3.98 4.87
C PHE A 77 -14.96 -3.18 3.94
N LYS A 78 -15.97 -2.52 4.53
CA LYS A 78 -16.95 -1.72 3.80
C LYS A 78 -16.29 -0.53 3.10
N GLY A 79 -16.61 -0.33 1.83
CA GLY A 79 -16.14 0.83 1.07
C GLY A 79 -16.87 2.14 1.42
N GLY A 80 -16.24 3.28 1.08
CA GLY A 80 -16.83 4.61 1.27
C GLY A 80 -16.94 5.06 2.73
N GLN A 81 -16.18 4.46 3.64
CA GLN A 81 -16.24 4.76 5.07
C GLN A 81 -14.86 5.08 5.64
N ALA A 82 -14.81 5.98 6.63
CA ALA A 82 -13.59 6.29 7.37
C ALA A 82 -13.26 5.25 8.47
N LYS A 83 -14.13 4.27 8.71
CA LYS A 83 -13.90 3.18 9.67
C LYS A 83 -13.81 1.86 8.95
N ALA A 84 -12.93 0.99 9.42
CA ALA A 84 -12.86 -0.39 8.97
C ALA A 84 -14.01 -1.19 9.60
N GLU A 85 -15.12 -1.30 8.88
CA GLU A 85 -16.29 -2.07 9.27
C GLU A 85 -16.33 -3.34 8.43
N LEU A 86 -16.39 -4.50 9.09
CA LEU A 86 -16.48 -5.80 8.41
C LEU A 86 -17.81 -5.95 7.68
N GLU A 87 -17.75 -6.48 6.46
CA GLU A 87 -18.93 -6.87 5.70
C GLU A 87 -18.77 -8.26 5.05
N PRO A 88 -19.88 -8.97 4.77
CA PRO A 88 -19.84 -10.26 4.10
C PRO A 88 -19.19 -10.19 2.70
N LEU A 89 -18.39 -11.25 2.36
CA LEU A 89 -17.89 -11.46 1.01
C LEU A 89 -18.13 -12.93 0.62
N LEU A 90 -17.12 -13.80 0.65
CA LEU A 90 -17.29 -15.24 0.42
C LEU A 90 -17.88 -15.97 1.64
N ALA A 91 -17.76 -15.41 2.84
CA ALA A 91 -18.59 -15.81 3.99
C ALA A 91 -19.77 -14.83 4.15
N THR A 92 -20.97 -15.36 4.31
CA THR A 92 -22.21 -14.57 4.44
C THR A 92 -22.58 -14.31 5.90
N GLU A 93 -22.17 -15.19 6.80
CA GLU A 93 -22.40 -15.11 8.25
C GLU A 93 -21.17 -15.66 8.98
N TRP A 94 -20.91 -15.13 10.17
CA TRP A 94 -19.83 -15.63 11.03
C TRP A 94 -20.14 -15.43 12.50
N THR A 95 -19.52 -16.25 13.34
CA THR A 95 -19.51 -16.11 14.79
C THR A 95 -18.12 -16.36 15.34
N ALA A 96 -17.78 -15.69 16.42
CA ALA A 96 -16.58 -15.96 17.22
C ALA A 96 -16.98 -16.50 18.59
N SER A 97 -16.20 -17.45 19.12
CA SER A 97 -16.34 -17.88 20.52
C SER A 97 -15.97 -16.74 21.49
N PRO A 98 -16.50 -16.72 22.72
CA PRO A 98 -16.22 -15.64 23.67
C PRO A 98 -14.74 -15.43 24.00
N ASP A 99 -13.92 -16.45 23.79
CA ASP A 99 -12.46 -16.42 23.97
C ASP A 99 -11.67 -16.12 22.70
N ASN A 100 -12.36 -15.75 21.59
CA ASN A 100 -11.75 -15.48 20.29
C ASN A 100 -10.82 -16.60 19.76
N LYS A 101 -11.19 -17.85 20.01
CA LYS A 101 -10.41 -19.02 19.61
C LYS A 101 -11.07 -19.87 18.53
N VAL A 102 -12.39 -19.87 18.46
CA VAL A 102 -13.17 -20.65 17.49
C VAL A 102 -14.04 -19.72 16.66
N PHE A 103 -13.91 -19.82 15.35
CA PHE A 103 -14.65 -19.02 14.38
C PHE A 103 -15.46 -19.94 13.46
N THR A 104 -16.78 -19.76 13.42
CA THR A 104 -17.67 -20.50 12.53
C THR A 104 -18.18 -19.58 11.44
N LEU A 105 -18.07 -20.03 10.19
CA LEU A 105 -18.46 -19.26 9.01
C LEU A 105 -19.44 -20.08 8.15
N LYS A 106 -20.41 -19.37 7.59
CA LYS A 106 -21.28 -19.88 6.52
C LYS A 106 -20.83 -19.26 5.20
N LEU A 107 -20.52 -20.11 4.23
CA LEU A 107 -19.98 -19.70 2.95
C LEU A 107 -21.10 -19.36 1.96
N ARG A 108 -20.79 -18.51 0.99
CA ARG A 108 -21.68 -18.12 -0.11
C ARG A 108 -21.82 -19.26 -1.09
N GLU A 109 -23.06 -19.55 -1.46
CA GLU A 109 -23.40 -20.55 -2.47
C GLU A 109 -23.36 -19.96 -3.88
N GLY A 110 -23.14 -20.79 -4.89
CA GLY A 110 -23.20 -20.42 -6.31
C GLY A 110 -21.98 -19.66 -6.83
N VAL A 111 -20.93 -19.47 -6.03
CA VAL A 111 -19.68 -18.85 -6.46
C VAL A 111 -18.84 -19.82 -7.29
N LYS A 112 -18.22 -19.31 -8.35
CA LYS A 112 -17.23 -20.04 -9.17
C LYS A 112 -15.87 -19.39 -9.11
N PHE A 113 -14.85 -20.21 -9.17
CA PHE A 113 -13.49 -19.77 -9.48
C PHE A 113 -13.32 -19.45 -10.96
N HIS A 114 -12.28 -18.72 -11.32
CA HIS A 114 -12.00 -18.34 -12.71
C HIS A 114 -11.69 -19.53 -13.62
N ASP A 115 -11.32 -20.68 -13.06
CA ASP A 115 -11.20 -21.96 -13.79
C ASP A 115 -12.54 -22.69 -14.00
N GLY A 116 -13.65 -22.09 -13.59
CA GLY A 116 -15.01 -22.62 -13.71
C GLY A 116 -15.41 -23.60 -12.60
N THR A 117 -14.53 -23.98 -11.70
CA THR A 117 -14.84 -24.89 -10.58
C THR A 117 -15.63 -24.17 -9.48
N PRO A 118 -16.53 -24.87 -8.75
CA PRO A 118 -17.34 -24.25 -7.71
C PRO A 118 -16.50 -23.96 -6.46
N PHE A 119 -16.75 -22.81 -5.82
CA PHE A 119 -16.24 -22.48 -4.50
C PHE A 119 -17.02 -23.24 -3.42
N LYS A 120 -16.31 -23.99 -2.58
CA LYS A 120 -16.85 -24.77 -1.47
C LYS A 120 -15.89 -24.72 -0.27
N SER A 121 -16.29 -25.36 0.83
CA SER A 121 -15.56 -25.36 2.10
C SER A 121 -14.14 -25.93 2.04
N ASP A 122 -13.85 -26.82 1.10
CA ASP A 122 -12.50 -27.38 0.87
C ASP A 122 -11.48 -26.34 0.38
N ALA A 123 -11.95 -25.29 -0.29
CA ALA A 123 -11.12 -24.19 -0.76
C ALA A 123 -10.43 -23.42 0.38
N ILE A 124 -11.07 -23.37 1.55
CA ILE A 124 -10.51 -22.65 2.72
C ILE A 124 -9.20 -23.30 3.14
N LYS A 125 -9.24 -24.62 3.38
CA LYS A 125 -8.03 -25.35 3.80
C LYS A 125 -6.96 -25.32 2.71
N ALA A 126 -7.33 -25.52 1.45
CA ALA A 126 -6.40 -25.51 0.33
C ALA A 126 -5.66 -24.16 0.19
N SER A 127 -6.38 -23.04 0.29
CA SER A 127 -5.80 -21.70 0.20
C SER A 127 -4.89 -21.38 1.40
N PHE A 128 -5.32 -21.75 2.62
CA PHE A 128 -4.53 -21.47 3.82
C PHE A 128 -3.27 -22.34 3.91
N ASP A 129 -3.38 -23.64 3.55
CA ASP A 129 -2.22 -24.53 3.47
C ASP A 129 -1.20 -24.03 2.44
N ARG A 130 -1.66 -23.56 1.26
CA ARG A 130 -0.77 -22.97 0.26
C ARG A 130 -0.06 -21.75 0.80
N ARG A 131 -0.76 -20.83 1.45
CA ARG A 131 -0.16 -19.63 2.06
C ARG A 131 0.95 -19.99 3.05
N LEU A 132 0.72 -21.00 3.90
CA LEU A 132 1.74 -21.49 4.83
C LEU A 132 2.93 -22.15 4.10
N ALA A 133 2.67 -22.86 3.00
CA ALA A 133 3.71 -23.53 2.22
C ALA A 133 4.58 -22.54 1.43
N VAL A 134 3.97 -21.51 0.83
CA VAL A 134 4.69 -20.40 0.15
C VAL A 134 5.48 -19.59 1.17
N ALA A 135 4.95 -19.42 2.38
CA ALA A 135 5.59 -18.71 3.50
C ALA A 135 6.03 -17.27 3.16
N GLY A 136 5.33 -16.61 2.24
CA GLY A 136 5.55 -15.21 1.90
C GLY A 136 5.05 -14.26 2.99
N GLY A 137 5.23 -12.94 2.77
CA GLY A 137 4.99 -11.87 3.74
C GLY A 137 3.82 -12.08 4.72
N PRO A 138 2.55 -12.08 4.28
CA PRO A 138 1.42 -12.12 5.21
C PRO A 138 1.04 -13.54 5.70
N ALA A 139 1.93 -14.53 5.56
CA ALA A 139 1.67 -15.90 6.05
C ALA A 139 1.44 -15.95 7.57
N TYR A 140 1.94 -14.96 8.33
CA TYR A 140 1.74 -14.88 9.78
C TYR A 140 0.25 -14.85 10.16
N MET A 141 -0.63 -14.29 9.32
CA MET A 141 -2.08 -14.17 9.57
C MET A 141 -2.79 -15.53 9.72
N VAL A 142 -2.20 -16.61 9.19
CA VAL A 142 -2.76 -17.97 9.27
C VAL A 142 -1.92 -18.94 10.12
N LYS A 143 -0.75 -18.53 10.62
CA LYS A 143 0.14 -19.38 11.44
C LYS A 143 -0.47 -19.86 12.76
N ASN A 144 -1.40 -19.05 13.33
CA ASN A 144 -2.07 -19.37 14.59
C ASN A 144 -3.23 -20.38 14.42
N ILE A 145 -3.53 -20.83 13.21
CA ILE A 145 -4.59 -21.83 12.98
C ILE A 145 -4.11 -23.19 13.46
N ASP A 146 -4.93 -23.84 14.28
CA ASP A 146 -4.75 -25.22 14.75
C ASP A 146 -5.45 -26.21 13.81
N SER A 147 -6.73 -25.95 13.52
CA SER A 147 -7.52 -26.82 12.66
C SER A 147 -8.60 -26.07 11.88
N ILE A 148 -8.97 -26.64 10.72
CA ILE A 148 -10.09 -26.24 9.89
C ILE A 148 -10.96 -27.45 9.69
N THR A 149 -12.22 -27.37 10.09
CA THR A 149 -13.22 -28.42 9.90
C THR A 149 -14.37 -27.93 9.04
N THR A 150 -14.87 -28.79 8.16
CA THR A 150 -15.98 -28.45 7.25
C THR A 150 -17.27 -29.09 7.73
N GLN A 151 -18.40 -28.39 7.57
CA GLN A 151 -19.76 -28.89 7.78
C GLN A 151 -20.51 -28.82 6.44
N GLY A 152 -20.46 -29.90 5.68
CA GLY A 152 -20.96 -29.93 4.29
C GLY A 152 -20.16 -29.00 3.38
N ASP A 153 -20.79 -28.59 2.28
CA ASP A 153 -20.13 -27.79 1.23
C ASP A 153 -19.91 -26.33 1.61
N TYR A 154 -20.68 -25.80 2.60
CA TYR A 154 -20.74 -24.36 2.86
C TYR A 154 -20.61 -23.96 4.33
N GLY A 155 -20.27 -24.88 5.21
CA GLY A 155 -19.97 -24.59 6.62
C GLY A 155 -18.50 -24.82 6.93
N VAL A 156 -17.86 -23.91 7.68
CA VAL A 156 -16.45 -24.02 8.10
C VAL A 156 -16.31 -23.56 9.54
N THR A 157 -15.57 -24.33 10.32
CA THR A 157 -15.11 -23.91 11.65
C THR A 157 -13.58 -23.87 11.63
N ILE A 158 -13.03 -22.72 12.02
CA ILE A 158 -11.59 -22.48 12.16
C ILE A 158 -11.29 -22.39 13.66
N THR A 159 -10.38 -23.23 14.14
CA THR A 159 -9.90 -23.20 15.52
C THR A 159 -8.48 -22.68 15.55
N LEU A 160 -8.18 -21.75 16.43
CA LEU A 160 -6.85 -21.19 16.63
C LEU A 160 -6.10 -21.91 17.76
N LYS A 161 -4.76 -21.91 17.72
CA LYS A 161 -3.88 -22.41 18.79
C LYS A 161 -4.01 -21.57 20.05
N SER A 162 -4.10 -20.26 19.90
CA SER A 162 -4.27 -19.27 20.97
C SER A 162 -5.34 -18.24 20.59
N PRO A 163 -6.00 -17.60 21.57
CA PRO A 163 -6.99 -16.54 21.29
C PRO A 163 -6.42 -15.41 20.44
N ASN A 164 -7.23 -14.91 19.49
CA ASN A 164 -6.89 -13.77 18.66
C ASN A 164 -8.15 -12.98 18.29
N SER A 165 -8.33 -11.83 18.93
CA SER A 165 -9.48 -10.94 18.70
C SER A 165 -9.47 -10.28 17.31
N GLU A 166 -8.30 -10.25 16.62
CA GLU A 166 -8.12 -9.62 15.31
C GLU A 166 -8.26 -10.62 14.13
N PHE A 167 -8.57 -11.89 14.40
CA PHE A 167 -8.57 -12.91 13.36
C PHE A 167 -9.58 -12.63 12.24
N LEU A 168 -10.75 -12.05 12.54
CA LEU A 168 -11.72 -11.65 11.51
C LEU A 168 -11.19 -10.52 10.61
N ASP A 169 -10.39 -9.60 11.18
CA ASP A 169 -9.74 -8.56 10.40
C ASP A 169 -8.72 -9.14 9.42
N TYR A 170 -8.03 -10.23 9.81
CA TYR A 170 -7.15 -10.97 8.89
C TYR A 170 -7.91 -11.58 7.72
N LEU A 171 -9.13 -12.10 7.95
CA LEU A 171 -9.96 -12.65 6.87
C LEU A 171 -10.50 -11.59 5.91
N ALA A 172 -10.54 -10.33 6.33
CA ALA A 172 -10.98 -9.18 5.55
C ALA A 172 -9.84 -8.36 4.95
N SER A 173 -8.64 -8.47 5.50
CA SER A 173 -7.45 -7.69 5.10
C SER A 173 -7.16 -7.83 3.60
N PRO A 174 -6.72 -6.77 2.90
CA PRO A 174 -6.22 -6.88 1.53
C PRO A 174 -5.01 -7.82 1.41
N TYR A 175 -4.22 -7.95 2.46
CA TYR A 175 -3.11 -8.90 2.58
C TYR A 175 -3.55 -10.26 3.15
N GLY A 176 -4.81 -10.38 3.59
CA GLY A 176 -5.35 -11.58 4.18
C GLY A 176 -5.42 -12.78 3.23
N PRO A 177 -5.76 -13.96 3.74
CA PRO A 177 -5.86 -15.16 2.91
C PRO A 177 -6.93 -14.99 1.84
N ARG A 178 -6.53 -15.13 0.57
CA ARG A 178 -7.41 -15.10 -0.59
C ARG A 178 -7.76 -16.50 -1.03
N MET A 179 -9.01 -16.70 -1.42
CA MET A 179 -9.49 -18.02 -1.85
C MET A 179 -9.04 -18.33 -3.27
N MET A 180 -8.49 -19.53 -3.45
CA MET A 180 -8.02 -20.05 -4.73
C MET A 180 -8.66 -21.40 -5.03
N SER A 181 -8.83 -21.72 -6.32
CA SER A 181 -9.35 -23.00 -6.77
C SER A 181 -8.47 -24.16 -6.29
N PRO A 182 -8.98 -25.11 -5.47
CA PRO A 182 -8.22 -26.31 -5.09
C PRO A 182 -7.81 -27.14 -6.30
N THR A 183 -8.69 -27.27 -7.30
CA THR A 183 -8.42 -27.98 -8.54
C THR A 183 -7.30 -27.31 -9.34
N GLY A 184 -7.39 -25.98 -9.49
CA GLY A 184 -6.37 -25.19 -10.18
C GLY A 184 -5.02 -25.27 -9.47
N LEU A 185 -4.99 -25.14 -8.15
CA LEU A 185 -3.77 -25.29 -7.34
C LEU A 185 -3.15 -26.69 -7.50
N GLN A 186 -3.96 -27.74 -7.37
CA GLN A 186 -3.46 -29.12 -7.51
C GLN A 186 -2.88 -29.38 -8.91
N LYS A 187 -3.57 -28.92 -9.96
CA LYS A 187 -3.15 -29.11 -11.36
C LYS A 187 -1.82 -28.41 -11.66
N ASN A 188 -1.57 -27.27 -11.06
CA ASN A 188 -0.41 -26.41 -11.36
C ASN A 188 0.62 -26.35 -10.23
N ALA A 189 0.50 -27.21 -9.21
CA ALA A 189 1.31 -27.16 -7.98
C ALA A 189 2.82 -27.10 -8.23
N GLY A 190 3.33 -27.91 -9.17
CA GLY A 190 4.77 -28.03 -9.42
C GLY A 190 5.55 -28.34 -8.14
N SER A 191 6.79 -27.87 -8.06
CA SER A 191 7.61 -27.86 -6.85
C SER A 191 7.54 -26.56 -6.06
N ASP A 192 6.78 -25.56 -6.57
CA ASP A 192 6.73 -24.19 -6.09
C ASP A 192 5.34 -23.74 -5.64
N PHE A 193 4.42 -24.68 -5.41
CA PHE A 193 3.04 -24.40 -5.00
C PHE A 193 2.29 -23.49 -5.98
N ALA A 194 2.47 -23.70 -7.29
CA ALA A 194 1.88 -22.94 -8.40
C ALA A 194 2.36 -21.48 -8.53
N GLN A 195 3.46 -21.07 -7.88
CA GLN A 195 3.96 -19.70 -7.97
C GLN A 195 4.31 -19.32 -9.44
N ASN A 196 5.00 -20.21 -10.16
CA ASN A 196 5.35 -19.95 -11.56
C ASN A 196 4.10 -19.82 -12.47
N TYR A 197 3.06 -20.63 -12.22
CA TYR A 197 1.78 -20.52 -12.95
C TYR A 197 1.11 -19.16 -12.70
N LEU A 198 1.08 -18.71 -11.44
CA LEU A 198 0.42 -17.47 -11.02
C LEU A 198 1.20 -16.20 -11.38
N THR A 199 2.36 -16.31 -12.03
CA THR A 199 3.02 -15.13 -12.59
C THR A 199 2.22 -14.46 -13.70
N THR A 200 1.43 -15.24 -14.46
CA THR A 200 0.66 -14.78 -15.63
C THR A 200 -0.79 -15.25 -15.64
N HIS A 201 -1.22 -16.00 -14.62
CA HIS A 201 -2.58 -16.54 -14.47
C HIS A 201 -3.11 -16.24 -13.07
N ASP A 202 -4.38 -16.41 -12.88
CA ASP A 202 -5.02 -16.36 -11.57
C ASP A 202 -5.92 -17.59 -11.35
N LEU A 203 -6.31 -17.82 -10.09
CA LEU A 203 -7.19 -18.89 -9.64
C LEU A 203 -8.25 -18.37 -8.66
N GLY A 204 -8.58 -17.10 -8.75
CA GLY A 204 -9.48 -16.41 -7.83
C GLY A 204 -10.96 -16.58 -8.13
N THR A 205 -11.76 -15.79 -7.40
CA THR A 205 -13.23 -15.70 -7.52
C THR A 205 -13.69 -14.27 -7.81
N GLY A 206 -12.75 -13.34 -7.97
CA GLY A 206 -13.03 -11.91 -8.07
C GLY A 206 -13.83 -11.50 -9.31
N PRO A 207 -14.25 -10.23 -9.38
CA PRO A 207 -15.02 -9.70 -10.51
C PRO A 207 -14.23 -9.63 -11.83
N TYR A 208 -12.91 -9.77 -11.77
CA TYR A 208 -12.01 -9.73 -12.93
C TYR A 208 -11.07 -10.93 -12.95
N THR A 209 -10.69 -11.37 -14.15
CA THR A 209 -9.65 -12.35 -14.43
C THR A 209 -8.40 -11.67 -14.99
N LEU A 210 -7.22 -12.18 -14.68
CA LEU A 210 -5.96 -11.69 -15.22
C LEU A 210 -5.83 -12.09 -16.70
N THR A 211 -5.58 -11.13 -17.58
CA THR A 211 -5.39 -11.37 -19.03
C THR A 211 -3.98 -11.07 -19.51
N ASP A 212 -3.24 -10.24 -18.78
CA ASP A 212 -1.84 -9.94 -19.05
C ASP A 212 -1.15 -9.52 -17.75
N ALA A 213 0.07 -9.97 -17.53
CA ALA A 213 0.93 -9.55 -16.44
C ALA A 213 2.40 -9.61 -16.88
N GLU A 214 2.98 -8.45 -17.13
CA GLU A 214 4.38 -8.27 -17.50
C GLU A 214 5.00 -7.31 -16.47
N VAL A 215 5.65 -7.89 -15.45
CA VAL A 215 6.28 -7.14 -14.36
C VAL A 215 7.24 -6.09 -14.93
N GLY A 216 7.10 -4.86 -14.47
CA GLY A 216 7.88 -3.72 -14.96
C GLY A 216 7.32 -3.02 -16.20
N SER A 217 6.24 -3.52 -16.80
CA SER A 217 5.71 -3.01 -18.08
C SER A 217 4.21 -2.73 -18.03
N LYS A 218 3.37 -3.76 -17.82
CA LYS A 218 1.91 -3.62 -17.90
C LYS A 218 1.16 -4.77 -17.24
N TYR A 219 -0.09 -4.47 -16.91
CA TYR A 219 -1.06 -5.45 -16.43
C TYR A 219 -2.40 -5.22 -17.11
N ALA A 220 -3.18 -6.28 -17.31
CA ALA A 220 -4.54 -6.18 -17.83
C ALA A 220 -5.47 -7.22 -17.20
N MET A 221 -6.73 -6.84 -17.05
CA MET A 221 -7.79 -7.69 -16.52
C MET A 221 -9.03 -7.60 -17.41
N ALA A 222 -9.82 -8.67 -17.45
CA ALA A 222 -11.14 -8.70 -18.08
C ALA A 222 -12.22 -9.07 -17.06
N SER A 223 -13.42 -8.52 -17.20
CA SER A 223 -14.54 -8.87 -16.33
C SER A 223 -14.87 -10.37 -16.40
N PHE A 224 -15.06 -11.01 -15.25
CA PHE A 224 -15.42 -12.42 -15.18
C PHE A 224 -16.91 -12.59 -15.49
N PRO A 225 -17.28 -13.28 -16.60
CA PRO A 225 -18.68 -13.38 -17.02
C PRO A 225 -19.59 -14.11 -16.04
N GLU A 226 -19.02 -15.06 -15.27
CA GLU A 226 -19.74 -15.87 -14.27
C GLU A 226 -19.57 -15.35 -12.84
N TYR A 227 -19.14 -14.08 -12.68
CA TYR A 227 -19.02 -13.47 -11.36
C TYR A 227 -20.37 -13.49 -10.62
N TRP A 228 -20.34 -13.91 -9.37
CA TRP A 228 -21.52 -14.08 -8.52
C TRP A 228 -22.17 -12.75 -8.07
N GLY A 229 -21.40 -11.68 -8.05
CA GLY A 229 -21.83 -10.35 -7.62
C GLY A 229 -22.36 -9.48 -8.77
N PRO A 230 -22.55 -8.17 -8.52
CA PRO A 230 -22.94 -7.23 -9.57
C PRO A 230 -21.92 -7.22 -10.72
N LYS A 231 -22.43 -7.27 -11.96
CA LYS A 231 -21.56 -7.23 -13.14
C LYS A 231 -20.82 -5.91 -13.21
N PRO A 232 -19.47 -5.90 -13.34
CA PRO A 232 -18.69 -4.68 -13.52
C PRO A 232 -19.14 -3.89 -14.76
N TYR A 233 -19.11 -2.55 -14.67
CA TYR A 233 -19.39 -1.69 -15.82
C TYR A 233 -18.30 -1.82 -16.89
N PHE A 234 -17.02 -1.75 -16.45
CA PHE A 234 -15.88 -1.87 -17.33
C PHE A 234 -15.61 -3.35 -17.63
N GLU A 235 -15.58 -3.70 -18.92
CA GLU A 235 -15.35 -5.08 -19.35
C GLU A 235 -13.88 -5.44 -19.45
N LYS A 236 -13.01 -4.42 -19.55
CA LYS A 236 -11.55 -4.55 -19.57
C LYS A 236 -10.90 -3.44 -18.76
N VAL A 237 -9.76 -3.75 -18.14
CA VAL A 237 -8.92 -2.78 -17.42
C VAL A 237 -7.49 -2.92 -17.94
N GLU A 238 -6.89 -1.82 -18.34
CA GLU A 238 -5.50 -1.75 -18.82
C GLU A 238 -4.68 -0.83 -17.92
N MET A 239 -3.52 -1.29 -17.49
CA MET A 239 -2.67 -0.62 -16.51
C MET A 239 -1.19 -0.69 -16.90
N PRO A 240 -0.73 0.18 -17.83
CA PRO A 240 0.70 0.32 -18.08
C PRO A 240 1.44 0.87 -16.84
N VAL A 241 2.72 0.52 -16.71
CA VAL A 241 3.61 1.11 -15.71
C VAL A 241 4.23 2.38 -16.29
N ILE A 242 3.93 3.53 -15.68
CA ILE A 242 4.39 4.86 -16.10
C ILE A 242 5.07 5.53 -14.91
N THR A 243 6.36 5.26 -14.72
CA THR A 243 7.12 5.67 -13.54
C THR A 243 7.49 7.16 -13.50
N ASP A 244 7.34 7.87 -14.62
CA ASP A 244 7.54 9.31 -14.67
C ASP A 244 6.24 10.05 -14.37
N THR A 245 6.21 10.81 -13.27
CA THR A 245 5.02 11.56 -12.81
C THR A 245 4.53 12.54 -13.86
N SER A 246 5.43 13.21 -14.60
CA SER A 246 5.04 14.20 -15.63
C SER A 246 4.41 13.51 -16.83
N ALA A 247 4.93 12.36 -17.25
CA ALA A 247 4.35 11.57 -18.32
C ALA A 247 2.96 11.03 -17.95
N GLN A 248 2.79 10.54 -16.71
CA GLN A 248 1.50 10.07 -16.22
C GLN A 248 0.47 11.22 -16.18
N GLN A 249 0.85 12.40 -15.65
CA GLN A 249 -0.01 13.58 -15.64
C GLN A 249 -0.36 14.06 -17.05
N LEU A 250 0.58 14.01 -17.99
CA LEU A 250 0.32 14.37 -19.39
C LEU A 250 -0.73 13.43 -20.01
N GLN A 251 -0.62 12.14 -19.80
CA GLN A 251 -1.60 11.15 -20.30
C GLN A 251 -2.97 11.35 -19.65
N PHE A 252 -3.01 11.60 -18.33
CA PHE A 252 -4.25 11.93 -17.63
C PHE A 252 -4.90 13.22 -18.18
N ASN A 253 -4.12 14.29 -18.32
CA ASN A 253 -4.61 15.59 -18.83
C ASN A 253 -5.13 15.52 -20.28
N ASN A 254 -4.61 14.57 -21.08
CA ASN A 254 -5.07 14.28 -22.44
C ASN A 254 -6.25 13.28 -22.49
N GLY A 255 -6.74 12.79 -21.34
CA GLY A 255 -7.86 11.85 -21.26
C GLY A 255 -7.51 10.41 -21.62
N GLN A 256 -6.23 10.07 -21.71
CA GLN A 256 -5.74 8.71 -22.00
C GLN A 256 -5.80 7.79 -20.77
N ILE A 257 -5.81 8.36 -19.57
CA ILE A 257 -5.95 7.68 -18.28
C ILE A 257 -7.19 8.21 -17.60
N ALA A 258 -8.02 7.31 -17.06
CA ALA A 258 -9.28 7.62 -16.39
C ALA A 258 -9.08 8.26 -15.00
N ALA A 259 -8.05 7.82 -14.29
CA ALA A 259 -7.70 8.35 -12.97
C ALA A 259 -6.20 8.15 -12.70
N VAL A 260 -5.61 9.09 -11.97
CA VAL A 260 -4.32 8.89 -11.30
C VAL A 260 -4.64 8.44 -9.89
N LEU A 261 -4.24 7.22 -9.59
CA LEU A 261 -4.46 6.56 -8.31
C LEU A 261 -3.15 6.66 -7.53
N HIS A 262 -3.22 7.09 -6.28
CA HIS A 262 -2.11 7.00 -5.33
C HIS A 262 -0.77 7.59 -5.80
N ASP A 263 0.15 7.74 -4.90
CA ASP A 263 1.57 8.10 -5.14
C ASP A 263 1.82 9.41 -5.92
N LEU A 264 0.76 10.20 -6.22
CA LEU A 264 0.94 11.51 -6.80
C LEU A 264 1.67 12.40 -5.77
N PRO A 265 2.86 12.94 -6.09
CA PRO A 265 3.57 13.81 -5.16
C PRO A 265 2.70 14.97 -4.69
N SER A 266 2.81 15.36 -3.43
CA SER A 266 2.00 16.44 -2.87
C SER A 266 2.12 17.75 -3.66
N SER A 267 3.30 18.04 -4.20
CA SER A 267 3.53 19.19 -5.11
C SER A 267 2.73 19.12 -6.42
N ALA A 268 2.40 17.91 -6.88
CA ALA A 268 1.58 17.72 -8.08
C ALA A 268 0.07 17.75 -7.76
N VAL A 269 -0.30 17.35 -6.53
CA VAL A 269 -1.70 17.38 -6.06
C VAL A 269 -2.28 18.79 -6.09
N GLU A 270 -1.53 19.81 -5.71
CA GLU A 270 -1.98 21.18 -5.60
C GLU A 270 -2.61 21.70 -6.91
N GLN A 271 -2.08 21.30 -8.06
CA GLN A 271 -2.61 21.71 -9.37
C GLN A 271 -4.00 21.15 -9.69
N TYR A 272 -4.43 20.08 -9.00
CA TYR A 272 -5.73 19.45 -9.20
C TYR A 272 -6.77 19.85 -8.15
N LEU A 273 -6.36 20.26 -6.95
CA LEU A 273 -7.26 20.59 -5.83
C LEU A 273 -8.32 21.64 -6.18
N ASN A 274 -7.96 22.62 -6.99
CA ASN A 274 -8.85 23.73 -7.38
C ASN A 274 -9.18 23.73 -8.88
N ASN A 275 -8.96 22.61 -9.58
CA ASN A 275 -9.19 22.52 -11.01
C ASN A 275 -10.57 21.89 -11.32
N PRO A 276 -11.58 22.68 -11.73
CA PRO A 276 -12.94 22.19 -11.96
C PRO A 276 -13.06 21.25 -13.17
N LYS A 277 -11.99 21.10 -13.95
CA LYS A 277 -11.95 20.19 -15.12
C LYS A 277 -11.96 18.71 -14.68
N TYR A 278 -11.53 18.39 -13.47
CA TYR A 278 -11.36 17.04 -12.98
C TYR A 278 -12.14 16.82 -11.68
N SER A 279 -12.52 15.57 -11.42
CA SER A 279 -12.95 15.16 -10.09
C SER A 279 -11.72 14.85 -9.24
N HIS A 280 -11.72 15.22 -7.97
CA HIS A 280 -10.68 14.85 -7.03
C HIS A 280 -11.31 14.34 -5.73
N TYR A 281 -10.62 13.41 -5.09
CA TYR A 281 -11.07 12.72 -3.89
C TYR A 281 -9.93 12.68 -2.88
N SER A 282 -10.19 13.16 -1.65
CA SER A 282 -9.35 12.91 -0.48
C SER A 282 -9.99 11.74 0.28
N LEU A 283 -9.35 10.60 0.24
CA LEU A 283 -9.90 9.34 0.75
C LEU A 283 -9.23 9.00 2.08
N PRO A 284 -9.99 8.80 3.17
CA PRO A 284 -9.43 8.40 4.44
C PRO A 284 -8.64 7.10 4.32
N THR A 285 -7.44 7.05 4.87
CA THR A 285 -6.60 5.86 4.91
C THR A 285 -6.02 5.62 6.30
N MET A 286 -5.37 4.47 6.48
CA MET A 286 -4.52 4.16 7.63
C MET A 286 -3.04 4.45 7.32
N MET A 287 -2.74 5.27 6.32
CA MET A 287 -1.38 5.67 6.01
C MET A 287 -0.88 6.74 6.97
N ALA A 288 0.38 6.60 7.35
CA ALA A 288 1.07 7.59 8.16
C ALA A 288 2.53 7.75 7.71
N ALA A 289 3.05 8.96 7.84
CA ALA A 289 4.47 9.24 7.66
C ALA A 289 5.19 9.11 9.00
N PHE A 290 6.17 8.22 9.06
CA PHE A 290 6.98 8.00 10.26
C PHE A 290 8.44 8.35 10.03
N LEU A 291 9.08 8.88 11.08
CA LEU A 291 10.53 8.84 11.24
C LEU A 291 10.88 7.64 12.12
N TYR A 292 11.83 6.86 11.64
CA TYR A 292 12.44 5.73 12.33
C TYR A 292 13.86 6.14 12.74
N VAL A 293 14.30 5.81 13.96
CA VAL A 293 15.65 6.10 14.45
C VAL A 293 16.37 4.78 14.76
N ASN A 294 17.58 4.62 14.24
CA ASN A 294 18.36 3.39 14.33
C ASN A 294 19.10 3.27 15.68
N PRO A 295 18.63 2.46 16.64
CA PRO A 295 19.26 2.32 17.94
C PRO A 295 20.60 1.57 17.89
N ASN A 296 20.98 1.06 16.72
CA ASN A 296 22.18 0.24 16.55
C ASN A 296 23.37 1.02 15.98
N LYS A 297 23.17 2.33 15.61
CA LYS A 297 24.16 3.08 14.83
C LYS A 297 24.53 4.44 15.44
N GLY A 298 25.82 4.77 15.39
CA GLY A 298 26.37 6.08 15.73
C GLY A 298 25.94 6.61 17.09
N ILE A 299 25.61 7.88 17.14
CA ILE A 299 25.12 8.58 18.35
C ILE A 299 23.72 8.14 18.75
N MET A 300 22.97 7.53 17.83
CA MET A 300 21.61 7.05 18.08
C MET A 300 21.56 5.76 18.94
N LYS A 301 22.71 5.18 19.30
CA LYS A 301 22.79 4.10 20.29
C LYS A 301 22.34 4.56 21.69
N ASP A 302 22.55 5.84 22.00
CA ASP A 302 22.10 6.42 23.25
C ASP A 302 20.63 6.84 23.16
N GLN A 303 19.78 6.33 24.07
CA GLN A 303 18.34 6.60 24.07
C GLN A 303 18.03 8.09 24.30
N ALA A 304 18.77 8.76 25.19
CA ALA A 304 18.55 10.18 25.44
C ALA A 304 18.85 11.03 24.18
N THR A 305 19.85 10.62 23.40
CA THR A 305 20.17 11.27 22.11
C THR A 305 19.06 11.03 21.09
N ARG A 306 18.47 9.82 21.01
CA ARG A 306 17.33 9.57 20.11
C ARG A 306 16.13 10.45 20.48
N THR A 307 15.74 10.45 21.77
CA THR A 307 14.63 11.29 22.24
C THR A 307 14.88 12.76 21.96
N ALA A 308 16.06 13.29 22.31
CA ALA A 308 16.43 14.68 22.04
C ALA A 308 16.43 15.01 20.52
N THR A 309 16.75 14.03 19.66
CA THR A 309 16.70 14.19 18.21
C THR A 309 15.26 14.33 17.72
N LEU A 310 14.33 13.50 18.21
CA LEU A 310 12.91 13.58 17.85
C LEU A 310 12.26 14.86 18.43
N ASP A 311 12.60 15.24 19.66
CA ASP A 311 12.10 16.46 20.30
C ASP A 311 12.57 17.74 19.58
N ALA A 312 13.68 17.70 18.86
CA ALA A 312 14.17 18.84 18.07
C ALA A 312 13.40 19.08 16.77
N ILE A 313 12.48 18.18 16.40
CA ILE A 313 11.76 18.23 15.13
C ILE A 313 10.44 19.02 15.30
N ASP A 314 10.27 20.06 14.49
CA ASP A 314 9.01 20.79 14.32
C ASP A 314 8.09 20.02 13.35
N VAL A 315 7.27 19.13 13.92
CA VAL A 315 6.32 18.29 13.16
C VAL A 315 5.29 19.16 12.41
N ASP A 316 4.82 20.25 13.01
CA ASP A 316 3.85 21.15 12.37
C ASP A 316 4.43 21.76 11.08
N GLN A 317 5.69 22.16 11.11
CA GLN A 317 6.39 22.65 9.92
C GLN A 317 6.53 21.55 8.85
N LEU A 318 6.89 20.32 9.25
CA LEU A 318 6.99 19.20 8.31
C LEU A 318 5.67 18.95 7.60
N VAL A 319 4.56 18.84 8.35
CA VAL A 319 3.24 18.55 7.78
C VAL A 319 2.78 19.65 6.83
N LYS A 320 2.90 20.90 7.24
CA LYS A 320 2.47 22.05 6.41
C LYS A 320 3.25 22.17 5.11
N GLN A 321 4.56 21.91 5.15
CA GLN A 321 5.41 22.10 3.97
C GLN A 321 5.43 20.88 3.04
N THR A 322 5.05 19.70 3.53
CA THR A 322 5.10 18.47 2.72
C THR A 322 3.75 18.14 2.11
N PHE A 323 2.66 18.18 2.89
CA PHE A 323 1.41 17.52 2.47
C PHE A 323 0.33 18.44 1.91
N PHE A 324 0.50 19.76 1.93
CA PHE A 324 -0.44 20.72 1.32
C PHE A 324 -1.93 20.47 1.68
N GLY A 325 -2.19 20.11 2.94
CA GLY A 325 -3.54 19.83 3.46
C GLY A 325 -4.03 18.38 3.35
N ARG A 326 -3.28 17.46 2.70
CA ARG A 326 -3.57 16.01 2.71
C ARG A 326 -3.17 15.33 4.02
N GLY A 327 -2.21 15.89 4.75
CA GLY A 327 -1.72 15.36 6.01
C GLY A 327 -2.25 16.14 7.21
N LYS A 328 -2.49 15.42 8.28
CA LYS A 328 -2.73 15.95 9.63
C LYS A 328 -1.57 15.55 10.51
N ILE A 329 -1.25 16.35 11.52
CA ILE A 329 -0.21 15.98 12.50
C ILE A 329 -0.57 14.62 13.11
N GLY A 330 0.36 13.68 13.09
CA GLY A 330 0.21 12.37 13.71
C GLY A 330 0.06 12.54 15.24
N ALA A 331 -1.12 12.24 15.76
CA ALA A 331 -1.44 12.44 17.17
C ALA A 331 -1.21 11.21 18.04
N GLN A 332 -0.90 10.08 17.42
CA GLN A 332 -0.77 8.78 18.08
C GLN A 332 0.47 8.04 17.54
N MET A 333 0.97 7.10 18.34
CA MET A 333 1.96 6.11 17.90
C MET A 333 1.36 5.06 16.93
N TYR A 334 0.05 5.01 16.83
CA TYR A 334 -0.71 4.19 15.88
C TYR A 334 -1.14 5.03 14.67
N PRO A 335 -1.26 4.42 13.47
CA PRO A 335 -1.88 5.10 12.34
C PRO A 335 -3.34 5.48 12.63
N PRO A 336 -3.93 6.40 11.86
CA PRO A 336 -5.33 6.80 12.05
C PRO A 336 -6.27 5.59 11.90
N TYR A 337 -7.38 5.61 12.63
CA TYR A 337 -8.45 4.60 12.61
C TYR A 337 -8.08 3.21 13.16
N VAL A 338 -6.82 2.95 13.52
CA VAL A 338 -6.37 1.68 14.12
C VAL A 338 -6.74 1.60 15.58
N LEU A 339 -6.56 2.70 16.33
CA LEU A 339 -6.89 2.80 17.74
C LEU A 339 -7.71 4.05 18.00
N ALA A 340 -8.62 4.00 18.99
CA ALA A 340 -9.41 5.17 19.35
C ALA A 340 -8.51 6.32 19.82
N ALA A 341 -8.86 7.56 19.43
CA ALA A 341 -7.99 8.73 19.54
C ALA A 341 -7.51 9.07 20.96
N GLU A 342 -8.24 8.63 21.99
CA GLU A 342 -7.88 8.81 23.39
C GLU A 342 -6.76 7.87 23.88
N TYR A 343 -6.46 6.80 23.11
CA TYR A 343 -5.42 5.81 23.41
C TYR A 343 -4.19 6.02 22.52
N GLY A 344 -3.02 5.59 22.97
CA GLY A 344 -1.80 5.59 22.18
C GLY A 344 -1.31 6.97 21.74
N LYS A 345 -1.69 8.03 22.44
CA LYS A 345 -1.23 9.41 22.16
C LYS A 345 0.27 9.48 22.21
N GLN A 346 0.86 10.21 21.25
CA GLN A 346 2.26 10.57 21.32
C GLN A 346 2.44 12.00 21.87
N THR A 347 3.55 12.22 22.55
CA THR A 347 3.97 13.53 23.02
C THR A 347 4.73 14.23 21.91
N LEU A 348 4.17 15.32 21.39
CA LEU A 348 4.86 16.15 20.40
C LEU A 348 5.53 17.32 21.13
N THR A 349 6.85 17.30 21.17
CA THR A 349 7.67 18.38 21.72
C THR A 349 8.45 19.01 20.58
N HIS A 350 8.58 20.35 20.60
CA HIS A 350 9.55 21.03 19.74
C HIS A 350 10.52 21.80 20.65
N ASP A 351 11.56 21.11 21.10
CA ASP A 351 12.64 21.69 21.91
C ASP A 351 14.01 21.18 21.45
N PRO A 352 14.74 21.94 20.62
CA PRO A 352 16.07 21.56 20.16
C PRO A 352 17.17 21.73 21.21
N SER A 353 16.87 22.24 22.41
CA SER A 353 17.89 22.61 23.39
C SER A 353 18.69 21.41 23.93
N ALA A 354 18.00 20.29 24.18
CA ALA A 354 18.63 19.04 24.63
C ALA A 354 19.59 18.49 23.57
N LEU A 355 19.18 18.45 22.30
CA LEU A 355 20.03 18.00 21.21
C LEU A 355 21.21 18.95 20.98
N SER A 356 20.99 20.26 21.06
CA SER A 356 22.08 21.28 20.94
C SER A 356 23.15 21.11 22.01
N LYS A 357 22.73 20.79 23.25
CA LYS A 357 23.67 20.50 24.34
C LYS A 357 24.48 19.23 24.07
N ILE A 358 23.82 18.16 23.61
CA ILE A 358 24.51 16.92 23.22
C ILE A 358 25.47 17.19 22.06
N ALA A 359 25.02 17.87 21.02
CA ALA A 359 25.83 18.19 19.85
C ALA A 359 27.07 19.03 20.21
N SER A 360 26.95 19.98 21.17
CA SER A 360 28.09 20.80 21.61
C SER A 360 29.19 19.97 22.28
N ALA A 361 28.82 18.86 22.94
CA ALA A 361 29.75 17.97 23.63
C ALA A 361 30.37 16.89 22.72
N LEU A 362 29.79 16.64 21.53
CA LEU A 362 30.30 15.63 20.60
C LEU A 362 31.56 16.08 19.86
N PRO A 363 32.50 15.15 19.60
CA PRO A 363 33.58 15.37 18.63
C PRO A 363 33.00 15.66 17.22
N ALA A 364 33.74 16.45 16.42
CA ALA A 364 33.26 16.88 15.10
C ALA A 364 32.94 15.72 14.14
N ASP A 365 33.72 14.65 14.22
CA ASP A 365 33.55 13.43 13.41
C ASP A 365 32.32 12.60 13.80
N GLN A 366 31.74 12.81 14.98
CA GLN A 366 30.54 12.14 15.45
C GLN A 366 29.24 12.94 15.22
N LYS A 367 29.34 14.19 14.71
CA LYS A 367 28.17 15.06 14.46
C LYS A 367 27.47 14.80 13.13
N THR A 368 27.98 13.88 12.31
CA THR A 368 27.41 13.60 11.00
C THR A 368 26.57 12.32 11.03
N ILE A 369 25.30 12.41 10.59
CA ILE A 369 24.37 11.31 10.47
C ILE A 369 23.80 11.23 9.05
N THR A 370 23.13 10.12 8.71
CA THR A 370 22.41 9.95 7.45
C THR A 370 20.90 9.90 7.74
N ILE A 371 20.12 10.65 6.96
CA ILE A 371 18.66 10.57 6.90
C ILE A 371 18.31 9.87 5.59
N GLY A 372 17.73 8.68 5.69
CA GLY A 372 17.28 7.90 4.54
C GLY A 372 15.83 8.22 4.17
N TYR A 373 15.50 7.99 2.91
CA TYR A 373 14.11 7.97 2.42
C TYR A 373 13.98 6.96 1.28
N ASP A 374 12.74 6.48 1.03
CA ASP A 374 12.44 5.64 -0.13
C ASP A 374 12.44 6.48 -1.41
N THR A 375 13.27 6.11 -2.39
CA THR A 375 13.40 6.85 -3.67
C THR A 375 12.12 6.88 -4.49
N SER A 376 11.18 5.98 -4.21
CA SER A 376 9.86 5.97 -4.83
C SER A 376 8.90 7.03 -4.25
N ASN A 377 9.27 7.68 -3.12
CA ASN A 377 8.40 8.63 -2.42
C ASN A 377 9.03 10.02 -2.27
N PRO A 378 8.75 10.96 -3.20
CA PRO A 378 9.30 12.33 -3.16
C PRO A 378 8.91 13.13 -1.92
N ASP A 379 7.75 12.87 -1.31
CA ASP A 379 7.33 13.56 -0.09
C ASP A 379 8.24 13.18 1.09
N MET A 380 8.72 11.94 1.15
CA MET A 380 9.69 11.51 2.18
C MET A 380 11.07 12.13 1.96
N GLN A 381 11.47 12.37 0.71
CA GLN A 381 12.68 13.16 0.41
C GLN A 381 12.55 14.58 0.97
N LEU A 382 11.41 15.21 0.77
CA LEU A 382 11.16 16.57 1.28
C LEU A 382 11.21 16.59 2.81
N ILE A 383 10.56 15.64 3.49
CA ILE A 383 10.66 15.47 4.95
C ILE A 383 12.13 15.32 5.37
N GLY A 384 12.90 14.47 4.70
CA GLY A 384 14.33 14.30 4.98
C GLY A 384 15.12 15.60 4.91
N ASN A 385 14.88 16.44 3.89
CA ASN A 385 15.53 17.73 3.71
C ASN A 385 15.12 18.76 4.79
N LEU A 386 13.85 18.76 5.20
CA LEU A 386 13.36 19.62 6.27
C LEU A 386 13.96 19.21 7.63
N VAL A 387 13.98 17.91 7.94
CA VAL A 387 14.62 17.35 9.14
C VAL A 387 16.12 17.68 9.15
N GLN A 388 16.81 17.53 8.01
CA GLN A 388 18.22 17.94 7.89
C GLN A 388 18.42 19.40 8.33
N THR A 389 17.56 20.30 7.89
CA THR A 389 17.65 21.73 8.20
C THR A 389 17.43 21.98 9.70
N GLN A 390 16.45 21.31 10.31
CA GLN A 390 16.14 21.45 11.73
C GLN A 390 17.28 20.89 12.61
N LEU A 391 17.83 19.72 12.26
CA LEU A 391 18.93 19.12 12.97
C LEU A 391 20.24 19.94 12.84
N ALA A 392 20.46 20.59 11.69
CA ALA A 392 21.59 21.49 11.50
C ALA A 392 21.50 22.71 12.45
N ALA A 393 20.30 23.25 12.67
CA ALA A 393 20.09 24.33 13.66
C ALA A 393 20.41 23.87 15.10
N ALA A 394 20.26 22.59 15.41
CA ALA A 394 20.62 21.98 16.68
C ALA A 394 22.11 21.54 16.75
N GLY A 395 22.92 21.76 15.69
CA GLY A 395 24.33 21.43 15.65
C GLY A 395 24.69 20.02 15.19
N ILE A 396 23.75 19.29 14.60
CA ILE A 396 23.95 17.98 13.97
C ILE A 396 24.00 18.16 12.45
N THR A 397 25.05 17.69 11.80
CA THR A 397 25.14 17.64 10.34
C THR A 397 24.45 16.38 9.83
N ALA A 398 23.50 16.50 8.92
CA ALA A 398 22.84 15.35 8.31
C ALA A 398 23.09 15.31 6.79
N LYS A 399 23.15 14.09 6.23
CA LYS A 399 23.13 13.83 4.78
C LYS A 399 21.82 13.17 4.44
N VAL A 400 21.10 13.69 3.46
CA VAL A 400 19.86 13.05 2.97
C VAL A 400 20.23 12.12 1.83
N GLN A 401 19.81 10.85 1.91
CA GLN A 401 20.15 9.80 0.96
C GLN A 401 18.92 8.95 0.63
N GLY A 402 18.65 8.79 -0.67
CA GLY A 402 17.60 7.89 -1.16
C GLY A 402 18.08 6.44 -1.19
N TYR A 403 17.15 5.53 -0.88
CA TYR A 403 17.35 4.08 -0.95
C TYR A 403 16.22 3.44 -1.75
N PRO A 404 16.50 2.44 -2.60
CA PRO A 404 15.44 1.65 -3.23
C PRO A 404 14.63 0.89 -2.18
N THR A 405 13.34 0.73 -2.41
CA THR A 405 12.43 -0.01 -1.52
C THR A 405 12.96 -1.41 -1.15
N SER A 406 13.53 -2.14 -2.12
CA SER A 406 14.10 -3.48 -1.88
C SER A 406 15.31 -3.47 -0.94
N GLU A 407 16.11 -2.40 -0.93
CA GLU A 407 17.23 -2.24 -0.01
C GLU A 407 16.73 -1.97 1.42
N ILE A 408 15.69 -1.13 1.56
CA ILE A 408 15.08 -0.80 2.85
C ILE A 408 14.53 -2.06 3.54
N TYR A 409 13.79 -2.89 2.81
CA TYR A 409 13.30 -4.18 3.33
C TYR A 409 14.44 -5.18 3.59
N GLY A 410 15.54 -5.07 2.85
CA GLY A 410 16.73 -5.89 3.03
C GLY A 410 17.48 -5.66 4.35
N TRP A 411 17.23 -4.57 5.06
CA TRP A 411 17.82 -4.32 6.38
C TRP A 411 17.15 -5.12 7.50
N ILE A 412 15.86 -5.47 7.35
CA ILE A 412 15.08 -6.17 8.40
C ILE A 412 15.77 -7.49 8.76
N GLY A 413 15.98 -7.71 10.07
CA GLY A 413 16.66 -8.90 10.59
C GLY A 413 18.18 -8.93 10.41
N THR A 414 18.82 -7.84 9.93
CA THR A 414 20.28 -7.70 9.84
C THR A 414 20.87 -6.96 11.04
N ASP A 415 22.18 -6.65 11.00
CA ASP A 415 22.87 -5.88 12.03
C ASP A 415 22.60 -4.36 11.95
N MET A 416 21.83 -3.90 10.96
CA MET A 416 21.43 -2.49 10.73
C MET A 416 22.59 -1.49 10.49
N GLN A 417 23.82 -1.95 10.29
CA GLN A 417 24.97 -1.04 10.10
C GLN A 417 24.94 -0.34 8.73
N ALA A 418 24.39 -1.01 7.70
CA ALA A 418 24.21 -0.44 6.37
C ALA A 418 23.06 0.60 6.33
N ALA A 419 22.06 0.44 7.19
CA ALA A 419 20.91 1.34 7.27
C ALA A 419 21.30 2.75 7.77
N PRO A 420 20.53 3.80 7.45
CA PRO A 420 20.77 5.16 7.95
C PRO A 420 20.53 5.27 9.47
N GLU A 421 20.94 6.39 10.08
CA GLU A 421 20.60 6.72 11.46
C GLU A 421 19.14 7.12 11.63
N ILE A 422 18.53 7.75 10.62
CA ILE A 422 17.12 8.11 10.59
C ILE A 422 16.55 7.69 9.23
N MET A 423 15.34 7.14 9.21
CA MET A 423 14.61 6.81 7.98
C MET A 423 13.25 7.49 8.00
N ALA A 424 12.92 8.24 6.94
CA ALA A 424 11.58 8.76 6.70
C ALA A 424 10.83 7.81 5.74
N ASN A 425 9.67 7.32 6.14
CA ASN A 425 8.87 6.44 5.28
C ASN A 425 7.37 6.60 5.52
N THR A 426 6.58 6.33 4.47
CA THR A 426 5.13 6.19 4.56
C THR A 426 4.79 4.73 4.78
N VAL A 427 3.93 4.47 5.75
CA VAL A 427 3.58 3.12 6.18
C VAL A 427 2.10 3.01 6.53
N TRP A 428 1.58 1.80 6.55
CA TRP A 428 0.22 1.44 6.93
C TRP A 428 0.16 0.04 7.52
N PRO A 429 -0.87 -0.29 8.34
CA PRO A 429 -1.02 -1.63 8.89
C PRO A 429 -1.55 -2.62 7.86
N ASP A 430 -1.17 -3.88 7.99
CA ASP A 430 -1.70 -4.98 7.17
C ASP A 430 -3.19 -5.27 7.45
N ALA A 431 -3.65 -4.97 8.65
CA ALA A 431 -5.05 -5.02 9.06
C ALA A 431 -5.35 -3.86 10.02
N PRO A 432 -6.61 -3.40 10.12
CA PRO A 432 -7.01 -2.22 10.90
C PRO A 432 -7.07 -2.51 12.40
N SER A 433 -6.02 -3.09 12.95
CA SER A 433 -6.00 -3.57 14.32
C SER A 433 -4.69 -3.23 15.05
N PRO A 434 -4.76 -2.90 16.36
CA PRO A 434 -3.61 -2.40 17.10
C PRO A 434 -2.48 -3.42 17.27
N TYR A 435 -2.82 -4.70 17.49
CA TYR A 435 -1.79 -5.74 17.59
C TYR A 435 -1.05 -5.87 16.26
N THR A 436 -1.78 -5.92 15.14
CA THR A 436 -1.17 -6.04 13.81
C THR A 436 -0.18 -4.89 13.56
N TRP A 437 -0.57 -3.64 13.85
CA TRP A 437 0.36 -2.51 13.73
C TRP A 437 1.60 -2.68 14.59
N GLY A 438 1.41 -2.97 15.90
CA GLY A 438 2.53 -3.12 16.83
C GLY A 438 3.45 -4.29 16.44
N HIS A 439 2.86 -5.41 16.01
CA HIS A 439 3.60 -6.58 15.56
C HIS A 439 4.48 -6.29 14.33
N ILE A 440 3.94 -5.64 13.31
CA ILE A 440 4.74 -5.36 12.10
C ILE A 440 5.72 -4.20 12.28
N SER A 441 5.45 -3.24 13.18
CA SER A 441 6.24 -2.01 13.33
C SER A 441 7.25 -2.06 14.46
N TRP A 442 6.92 -2.71 15.60
CA TRP A 442 7.67 -2.60 16.85
C TRP A 442 8.29 -3.90 17.34
N ASP A 443 7.82 -5.06 16.86
CA ASP A 443 8.49 -6.32 17.15
C ASP A 443 9.80 -6.42 16.34
N LYS A 444 10.78 -7.10 16.92
CA LYS A 444 12.13 -7.20 16.35
C LYS A 444 12.16 -7.67 14.89
N ASP A 445 11.28 -8.62 14.56
CA ASP A 445 11.18 -9.22 13.23
C ASP A 445 9.96 -8.68 12.45
N GLY A 446 9.43 -7.53 12.86
CA GLY A 446 8.28 -6.90 12.22
C GLY A 446 8.57 -6.47 10.79
N GLY A 447 7.60 -6.69 9.89
CA GLY A 447 7.77 -6.51 8.44
C GLY A 447 8.04 -5.07 7.98
N ILE A 448 7.83 -4.07 8.85
CA ILE A 448 8.18 -2.66 8.62
C ILE A 448 9.05 -2.07 9.75
N ASN A 449 9.65 -2.91 10.59
CA ASN A 449 10.65 -2.46 11.56
C ASN A 449 12.03 -2.36 10.89
N TYR A 450 12.16 -1.42 9.99
CA TYR A 450 13.33 -1.27 9.10
C TYR A 450 14.66 -1.11 9.84
N LEU A 451 14.66 -0.53 11.05
CA LEU A 451 15.86 -0.19 11.80
C LEU A 451 16.05 -1.03 13.08
N GLY A 452 15.22 -2.07 13.26
CA GLY A 452 15.40 -3.10 14.28
C GLY A 452 15.29 -2.62 15.73
N CYS A 453 14.55 -1.53 15.98
CA CYS A 453 14.23 -1.12 17.34
C CYS A 453 13.13 -2.01 17.94
N SER A 454 13.32 -2.47 19.17
CA SER A 454 12.31 -3.27 19.86
C SER A 454 12.38 -3.07 21.36
N SER A 455 11.27 -3.34 22.04
CA SER A 455 11.17 -3.26 23.50
C SER A 455 10.35 -4.43 24.04
N PRO A 456 10.86 -5.19 25.02
CA PRO A 456 10.09 -6.25 25.66
C PRO A 456 8.79 -5.75 26.32
N LYS A 457 8.74 -4.47 26.76
CA LYS A 457 7.52 -3.87 27.29
C LYS A 457 6.45 -3.75 26.19
N VAL A 458 6.84 -3.35 24.98
CA VAL A 458 5.92 -3.25 23.82
C VAL A 458 5.33 -4.61 23.50
N THR A 459 6.17 -5.62 23.28
CA THR A 459 5.72 -6.98 22.94
C THR A 459 4.79 -7.55 24.02
N ALA A 460 5.15 -7.42 25.30
CA ALA A 460 4.31 -7.91 26.40
C ALA A 460 2.92 -7.22 26.44
N ALA A 461 2.86 -5.92 26.20
CA ALA A 461 1.60 -5.17 26.18
C ALA A 461 0.73 -5.56 24.96
N LEU A 462 1.34 -5.74 23.77
CA LEU A 462 0.63 -6.23 22.59
C LEU A 462 0.04 -7.63 22.82
N GLU A 463 0.82 -8.56 23.36
CA GLU A 463 0.39 -9.92 23.67
C GLU A 463 -0.72 -9.95 24.72
N GLN A 464 -0.73 -9.01 25.67
CA GLN A 464 -1.80 -8.89 26.66
C GLN A 464 -3.12 -8.42 26.01
N GLY A 465 -3.06 -7.55 24.99
CA GLY A 465 -4.24 -7.03 24.30
C GLY A 465 -4.88 -8.05 23.34
N LEU A 466 -4.07 -8.85 22.65
CA LEU A 466 -4.50 -9.70 21.55
C LEU A 466 -5.64 -10.68 21.87
N PRO A 467 -5.67 -11.37 23.02
CA PRO A 467 -6.74 -12.33 23.32
C PRO A 467 -8.15 -11.73 23.36
N THR A 468 -8.27 -10.49 23.80
CA THR A 468 -9.56 -9.85 24.07
C THR A 468 -9.86 -8.62 23.24
N GLY A 469 -8.86 -8.03 22.58
CA GLY A 469 -8.97 -6.72 21.92
C GLY A 469 -9.10 -5.56 22.89
N ALA A 470 -8.67 -5.72 24.16
CA ALA A 470 -8.75 -4.67 25.17
C ALA A 470 -7.83 -3.50 24.81
N LEU A 471 -8.36 -2.27 24.84
CA LEU A 471 -7.63 -1.06 24.40
C LEU A 471 -6.50 -0.60 25.36
N PRO A 472 -6.62 -0.72 26.72
CA PRO A 472 -5.57 -0.25 27.61
C PRO A 472 -4.18 -0.87 27.35
N PRO A 473 -4.02 -2.19 27.14
CA PRO A 473 -2.73 -2.78 26.79
C PRO A 473 -2.12 -2.19 25.52
N TYR A 474 -2.92 -1.87 24.53
CA TYR A 474 -2.43 -1.23 23.30
C TYR A 474 -2.00 0.22 23.52
N SER A 475 -2.68 0.96 24.42
CA SER A 475 -2.21 2.27 24.88
C SER A 475 -0.85 2.17 25.55
N ASP A 476 -0.66 1.18 26.43
CA ASP A 476 0.61 0.92 27.11
C ASP A 476 1.72 0.53 26.11
N ALA A 477 1.39 -0.25 25.06
CA ALA A 477 2.33 -0.58 24.01
C ALA A 477 2.79 0.66 23.24
N GLY A 478 1.87 1.57 22.88
CA GLY A 478 2.18 2.84 22.22
C GLY A 478 3.11 3.73 23.07
N ALA A 479 2.80 3.88 24.36
CA ALA A 479 3.64 4.64 25.30
C ALA A 479 5.04 4.01 25.44
N ALA A 480 5.11 2.68 25.54
CA ALA A 480 6.39 1.98 25.63
C ALA A 480 7.21 2.07 24.33
N ALA A 481 6.56 2.14 23.16
CA ALA A 481 7.24 2.40 21.89
C ALA A 481 7.81 3.82 21.85
N GLU A 482 7.04 4.83 22.25
CA GLU A 482 7.49 6.22 22.35
C GLU A 482 8.70 6.36 23.28
N GLU A 483 8.69 5.71 24.46
CA GLU A 483 9.81 5.72 25.42
C GLU A 483 11.15 5.32 24.77
N THR A 484 11.14 4.49 23.73
CA THR A 484 12.39 4.05 23.06
C THR A 484 13.12 5.17 22.33
N GLY A 485 12.42 6.23 21.92
CA GLY A 485 12.92 7.29 21.03
C GLY A 485 13.20 6.80 19.60
N CYS A 486 12.59 5.68 19.17
CA CYS A 486 12.86 5.10 17.86
C CYS A 486 11.84 5.47 16.79
N TRP A 487 10.68 5.98 17.15
CA TRP A 487 9.61 6.29 16.21
C TRP A 487 8.96 7.62 16.52
N LEU A 488 8.59 8.33 15.46
CA LEU A 488 7.79 9.54 15.52
C LEU A 488 6.78 9.49 14.38
N ASN A 489 5.49 9.47 14.69
CA ASN A 489 4.45 9.69 13.69
C ASN A 489 4.41 11.17 13.34
N VAL A 490 4.85 11.50 12.14
CA VAL A 490 4.87 12.88 11.62
C VAL A 490 3.50 13.30 11.15
N ALA A 491 2.84 12.45 10.36
CA ALA A 491 1.56 12.79 9.75
C ALA A 491 0.69 11.57 9.50
N ASP A 492 -0.61 11.72 9.74
CA ASP A 492 -1.65 10.87 9.19
C ASP A 492 -2.01 11.40 7.79
N ILE A 493 -2.04 10.53 6.78
CA ILE A 493 -2.12 10.92 5.37
C ILE A 493 -3.39 10.35 4.73
N ASP A 494 -4.22 11.22 4.16
CA ASP A 494 -5.30 10.81 3.27
C ASP A 494 -4.76 10.48 1.86
N ASP A 495 -5.33 9.47 1.22
CA ASP A 495 -5.03 9.16 -0.17
C ASP A 495 -5.70 10.18 -1.10
N PHE A 496 -5.04 10.50 -2.20
CA PHE A 496 -5.56 11.44 -3.18
C PHE A 496 -5.72 10.78 -4.54
N VAL A 497 -6.94 10.79 -5.03
CA VAL A 497 -7.28 10.31 -6.36
C VAL A 497 -7.79 11.48 -7.19
N VAL A 498 -7.19 11.71 -8.36
CA VAL A 498 -7.74 12.60 -9.38
C VAL A 498 -8.29 11.78 -10.53
N ALA A 499 -9.50 12.11 -10.99
CA ALA A 499 -10.22 11.33 -11.98
C ALA A 499 -10.86 12.20 -13.05
N GLN A 500 -11.07 11.63 -14.23
CA GLN A 500 -11.88 12.24 -15.27
C GLN A 500 -13.32 12.43 -14.73
N PRO A 501 -14.01 13.52 -15.10
CA PRO A 501 -15.31 13.88 -14.48
C PRO A 501 -16.43 12.85 -14.72
N TRP A 502 -16.27 12.02 -15.74
CA TRP A 502 -17.21 10.94 -16.03
C TRP A 502 -17.02 9.69 -15.16
N LEU A 503 -15.87 9.51 -14.49
CA LEU A 503 -15.63 8.33 -13.62
C LEU A 503 -16.37 8.53 -12.30
N LYS A 504 -17.22 7.57 -11.95
CA LYS A 504 -18.03 7.55 -10.72
C LYS A 504 -17.73 6.34 -9.87
N GLY A 505 -18.10 6.42 -8.58
CA GLY A 505 -17.96 5.32 -7.63
C GLY A 505 -16.61 5.24 -6.93
N VAL A 506 -15.71 6.21 -7.09
CA VAL A 506 -14.36 6.20 -6.52
C VAL A 506 -14.39 6.09 -4.99
N GLU A 507 -15.23 6.87 -4.31
CA GLU A 507 -15.36 6.80 -2.84
C GLU A 507 -15.84 5.42 -2.37
N GLN A 508 -16.87 4.86 -3.04
CA GLN A 508 -17.42 3.54 -2.71
C GLN A 508 -16.45 2.39 -3.04
N ALA A 509 -15.59 2.61 -4.04
CA ALA A 509 -14.54 1.66 -4.43
C ALA A 509 -13.40 1.57 -3.43
N HIS A 510 -13.19 2.63 -2.64
CA HIS A 510 -12.12 2.73 -1.64
C HIS A 510 -12.57 2.19 -0.28
N ALA A 511 -11.69 1.42 0.39
CA ALA A 511 -11.84 1.04 1.78
C ALA A 511 -10.64 1.58 2.58
N VAL A 512 -10.91 2.13 3.77
CA VAL A 512 -9.90 2.81 4.60
C VAL A 512 -8.67 1.96 4.92
N SER A 513 -8.85 0.64 5.00
CA SER A 513 -7.80 -0.36 5.23
C SER A 513 -7.09 -0.86 3.98
N ASN A 514 -7.49 -0.39 2.80
CA ASN A 514 -6.94 -0.81 1.52
C ASN A 514 -6.25 0.37 0.83
N PRO A 515 -5.13 0.89 1.35
CA PRO A 515 -4.40 1.95 0.66
C PRO A 515 -3.95 1.42 -0.71
N ASN A 516 -3.78 2.34 -1.66
CA ASN A 516 -3.34 2.01 -3.01
C ASN A 516 -4.24 0.99 -3.75
N SER A 517 -5.53 0.86 -3.38
CA SER A 517 -6.45 -0.08 -4.02
C SER A 517 -7.86 0.48 -4.16
N LEU A 518 -8.47 0.18 -5.30
CA LEU A 518 -9.90 0.42 -5.56
C LEU A 518 -10.57 -0.88 -6.00
N ARG A 519 -11.79 -1.11 -5.55
CA ARG A 519 -12.66 -2.16 -6.08
C ARG A 519 -13.22 -1.70 -7.42
N ILE A 520 -12.56 -2.08 -8.51
CA ILE A 520 -12.87 -1.59 -9.85
C ILE A 520 -14.31 -1.90 -10.26
N ALA A 521 -14.88 -3.00 -9.75
CA ALA A 521 -16.28 -3.35 -9.99
C ALA A 521 -17.30 -2.33 -9.46
N ALA A 522 -16.92 -1.45 -8.53
CA ALA A 522 -17.75 -0.36 -8.04
C ALA A 522 -17.68 0.91 -8.91
N LEU A 523 -16.75 0.97 -9.86
CA LEU A 523 -16.57 2.11 -10.75
C LEU A 523 -17.55 2.04 -11.93
N SER A 524 -18.01 3.20 -12.39
CA SER A 524 -18.93 3.33 -13.52
C SER A 524 -18.73 4.65 -14.26
N VAL A 525 -19.49 4.86 -15.33
CA VAL A 525 -19.61 6.13 -16.06
C VAL A 525 -20.89 6.84 -15.64
N GLY A 526 -20.81 8.16 -15.41
CA GLY A 526 -21.97 8.99 -15.08
C GLY A 526 -21.82 10.44 -15.53
#